data_5bb5e58885ea6594fe2cfe5aca485670
#
_entry.id   5bb5e58885ea6594fe2cfe5aca485670
#
_cell.length_a   1.000
_cell.length_b   1.000
_cell.length_c   1.000
_cell.angle_alpha   90.00
_cell.angle_beta   90.00
_cell.angle_gamma   90.00
#
_symmetry.space_group_name_H-M   'P 1'
#
loop_
_entity.id
_entity.type
_entity.pdbx_description
1 polymer ?
#
loop_
_entity_poly.entity_id
_entity_poly.type
_entity_poly.pdbx_seq_one_letter_code
_entity_poly.pdbx_strand_id
1 'polypeptide(L)'
;MKLKKYAISMISGLALSGLMVTASIADTVRLKMAGTYPVNHFGHEIVLNMIKEIEDAGVGIKITYFAASQLGSGEELVEDAMRGNVDMVQAFIYAQTDPRLEMMNLPGLVTTFDELKSVYANPESKMNKILAEIMDDLGLVYLGNTGEGLVGIVAN
;
A
#
# COMPACT_ATOMS: atom_id res chain seq x y z
N MET A 1 -89.88 1.67 -4.82
CA MET A 1 -88.85 2.23 -4.04
C MET A 1 -87.59 1.38 -4.30
N LYS A 2 -86.64 1.88 -5.07
CA LYS A 2 -85.51 1.09 -5.61
C LYS A 2 -84.22 1.59 -5.02
N LEU A 3 -83.58 0.75 -4.21
CA LEU A 3 -82.17 0.98 -3.72
C LEU A 3 -81.19 0.64 -4.82
N LYS A 4 -80.39 1.61 -5.22
CA LYS A 4 -79.28 1.39 -6.13
C LYS A 4 -78.04 1.03 -5.30
N LYS A 5 -77.45 -0.15 -5.56
CA LYS A 5 -76.19 -0.62 -5.05
C LYS A 5 -75.07 0.05 -5.81
N TYR A 6 -74.16 0.79 -5.10
CA TYR A 6 -72.88 1.26 -5.65
C TYR A 6 -71.79 0.28 -5.24
N ALA A 7 -71.32 -0.43 -6.25
CA ALA A 7 -70.11 -1.23 -6.09
C ALA A 7 -68.90 -0.31 -6.10
N ILE A 8 -68.16 -0.25 -4.99
CA ILE A 8 -66.90 0.44 -4.89
C ILE A 8 -65.81 -0.54 -5.31
N SER A 9 -65.21 -0.29 -6.48
CA SER A 9 -64.06 -1.03 -6.99
C SER A 9 -62.81 -0.54 -6.26
N MET A 10 -62.25 -1.37 -5.39
CA MET A 10 -60.95 -1.14 -4.78
C MET A 10 -59.86 -1.46 -5.79
N ILE A 11 -59.22 -0.43 -6.33
CA ILE A 11 -57.99 -0.56 -7.11
C ILE A 11 -56.83 -0.59 -6.11
N SER A 12 -56.32 -1.79 -5.88
CA SER A 12 -55.08 -2.00 -5.11
C SER A 12 -53.91 -1.55 -5.96
N GLY A 13 -53.44 -0.32 -5.73
CA GLY A 13 -52.20 0.19 -6.29
C GLY A 13 -51.02 -0.47 -5.60
N LEU A 14 -50.39 -1.43 -6.25
CA LEU A 14 -49.12 -2.03 -5.83
C LEU A 14 -48.04 -0.99 -6.08
N ALA A 15 -47.66 -0.23 -5.03
CA ALA A 15 -46.52 0.65 -5.08
C ALA A 15 -45.22 -0.21 -5.11
N LEU A 16 -44.69 -0.40 -6.30
CA LEU A 16 -43.39 -1.00 -6.52
C LEU A 16 -42.34 0.02 -6.09
N SER A 17 -41.97 -0.02 -4.80
CA SER A 17 -40.86 0.76 -4.27
C SER A 17 -39.55 0.21 -4.84
N GLY A 18 -39.15 0.73 -6.00
CA GLY A 18 -37.83 0.48 -6.56
C GLY A 18 -36.78 1.00 -5.59
N LEU A 19 -36.11 0.09 -4.88
CA LEU A 19 -34.85 0.39 -4.23
C LEU A 19 -33.84 0.81 -5.31
N MET A 20 -33.72 2.11 -5.53
CA MET A 20 -32.56 2.65 -6.25
C MET A 20 -31.35 2.43 -5.34
N VAL A 21 -30.63 1.33 -5.57
CA VAL A 21 -29.26 1.19 -5.06
C VAL A 21 -28.45 2.23 -5.82
N THR A 22 -28.29 3.39 -5.22
CA THR A 22 -27.28 4.35 -5.68
C THR A 22 -25.95 3.70 -5.42
N ALA A 23 -25.35 3.08 -6.44
CA ALA A 23 -23.94 2.73 -6.42
C ALA A 23 -23.20 4.05 -6.19
N SER A 24 -22.74 4.25 -4.97
CA SER A 24 -21.80 5.32 -4.66
C SER A 24 -20.56 5.03 -5.51
N ILE A 25 -20.36 5.80 -6.57
CA ILE A 25 -19.09 5.83 -7.28
C ILE A 25 -18.14 6.46 -6.30
N ALA A 26 -17.43 5.64 -5.53
CA ALA A 26 -16.35 6.13 -4.68
C ALA A 26 -15.37 6.85 -5.61
N ASP A 27 -15.09 8.12 -5.32
CA ASP A 27 -14.09 8.88 -6.07
C ASP A 27 -12.79 8.09 -6.07
N THR A 28 -12.23 7.86 -7.26
CA THR A 28 -10.98 7.12 -7.41
C THR A 28 -9.83 7.95 -6.84
N VAL A 29 -9.24 7.48 -5.78
CA VAL A 29 -8.03 8.07 -5.19
C VAL A 29 -6.84 7.73 -6.09
N ARG A 30 -6.12 8.76 -6.54
CA ARG A 30 -4.92 8.62 -7.37
C ARG A 30 -3.70 8.86 -6.52
N LEU A 31 -2.86 7.82 -6.36
CA LEU A 31 -1.63 7.89 -5.60
C LEU A 31 -0.42 7.93 -6.53
N LYS A 32 0.55 8.75 -6.18
CA LYS A 32 1.87 8.82 -6.80
C LYS A 32 2.83 7.99 -5.97
N MET A 33 3.38 6.93 -6.56
CA MET A 33 4.40 6.09 -5.95
C MET A 33 5.74 6.31 -6.63
N ALA A 34 6.81 6.52 -5.87
CA ALA A 34 8.16 6.60 -6.36
C ALA A 34 9.01 5.42 -5.86
N GLY A 35 9.99 4.98 -6.64
CA GLY A 35 10.86 3.91 -6.21
C GLY A 35 12.20 3.85 -6.91
N THR A 36 13.16 3.21 -6.24
CA THR A 36 14.55 3.14 -6.68
C THR A 36 14.87 1.90 -7.52
N TYR A 37 14.02 0.87 -7.52
CA TYR A 37 14.30 -0.35 -8.26
C TYR A 37 14.41 -0.11 -9.77
N PRO A 38 15.54 -0.51 -10.40
CA PRO A 38 15.65 -0.53 -11.85
C PRO A 38 14.56 -1.43 -12.47
N VAL A 39 14.13 -1.10 -13.68
CA VAL A 39 13.03 -1.82 -14.36
C VAL A 39 13.31 -3.30 -14.64
N ASN A 40 14.57 -3.70 -14.64
CA ASN A 40 15.00 -5.10 -14.81
C ASN A 40 15.30 -5.81 -13.47
N HIS A 41 15.06 -5.17 -12.34
CA HIS A 41 15.25 -5.74 -11.01
C HIS A 41 13.99 -6.52 -10.57
N PHE A 42 14.17 -7.67 -9.92
CA PHE A 42 13.02 -8.48 -9.45
C PHE A 42 12.10 -7.70 -8.49
N GLY A 43 12.65 -6.79 -7.68
CA GLY A 43 11.89 -5.92 -6.79
C GLY A 43 10.93 -4.99 -7.53
N HIS A 44 11.24 -4.60 -8.77
CA HIS A 44 10.32 -3.83 -9.61
C HIS A 44 9.06 -4.63 -9.94
N GLU A 45 9.21 -5.91 -10.30
CA GLU A 45 8.07 -6.80 -10.55
C GLU A 45 7.20 -7.01 -9.30
N ILE A 46 7.83 -7.11 -8.12
CA ILE A 46 7.10 -7.20 -6.84
C ILE A 46 6.22 -5.97 -6.65
N VAL A 47 6.76 -4.77 -6.89
CA VAL A 47 6.01 -3.52 -6.79
C VAL A 47 4.85 -3.48 -7.79
N LEU A 48 5.09 -3.87 -9.05
CA LEU A 48 4.04 -3.91 -10.06
C LEU A 48 2.92 -4.90 -9.71
N ASN A 49 3.26 -6.06 -9.17
CA ASN A 49 2.28 -7.05 -8.72
C ASN A 49 1.45 -6.51 -7.54
N MET A 50 2.08 -5.86 -6.56
CA MET A 50 1.38 -5.21 -5.45
C MET A 50 0.40 -4.15 -5.96
N ILE A 51 0.83 -3.29 -6.89
CA ILE A 51 -0.04 -2.26 -7.48
C ILE A 51 -1.23 -2.91 -8.18
N LYS A 52 -0.97 -3.94 -8.97
CA LYS A 52 -2.02 -4.69 -9.67
C LYS A 52 -3.03 -5.30 -8.69
N GLU A 53 -2.58 -5.93 -7.62
CA GLU A 53 -3.46 -6.53 -6.61
C GLU A 53 -4.34 -5.47 -5.93
N ILE A 54 -3.79 -4.29 -5.59
CA ILE A 54 -4.53 -3.18 -5.00
C ILE A 54 -5.60 -2.68 -5.98
N GLU A 55 -5.25 -2.49 -7.26
CA GLU A 55 -6.19 -2.01 -8.27
C GLU A 55 -7.28 -3.04 -8.60
N ASP A 56 -6.91 -4.33 -8.68
CA ASP A 56 -7.85 -5.44 -8.94
C ASP A 56 -8.82 -5.67 -7.76
N ALA A 57 -8.43 -5.32 -6.54
CA ALA A 57 -9.31 -5.37 -5.36
C ALA A 57 -10.50 -4.39 -5.46
N GLY A 58 -10.48 -3.46 -6.40
CA GLY A 58 -11.60 -2.57 -6.67
C GLY A 58 -11.92 -1.58 -5.54
N VAL A 59 -10.95 -1.29 -4.69
CA VAL A 59 -11.08 -0.38 -3.53
C VAL A 59 -11.05 1.11 -3.90
N GLY A 60 -11.12 1.44 -5.18
CA GLY A 60 -11.13 2.81 -5.66
C GLY A 60 -9.76 3.51 -5.62
N ILE A 61 -8.66 2.74 -5.59
CA ILE A 61 -7.29 3.28 -5.63
C ILE A 61 -6.67 3.02 -7.00
N LYS A 62 -5.96 4.03 -7.53
CA LYS A 62 -5.12 3.94 -8.71
C LYS A 62 -3.73 4.46 -8.37
N ILE A 63 -2.68 3.71 -8.74
CA ILE A 63 -1.31 4.04 -8.41
C ILE A 63 -0.50 4.30 -9.68
N THR A 64 0.09 5.50 -9.77
CA THR A 64 1.08 5.82 -10.81
C THR A 64 2.47 5.63 -10.24
N TYR A 65 3.21 4.67 -10.79
CA TYR A 65 4.54 4.29 -10.29
C TYR A 65 5.67 4.89 -11.14
N PHE A 66 6.58 5.59 -10.49
CA PHE A 66 7.81 6.17 -11.03
C PHE A 66 9.00 5.36 -10.51
N ALA A 67 9.47 4.42 -11.32
CA ALA A 67 10.56 3.49 -10.96
C ALA A 67 11.95 4.10 -11.22
N ALA A 68 12.99 3.33 -10.91
CA ALA A 68 14.38 3.60 -11.28
C ALA A 68 14.86 5.02 -10.92
N SER A 69 14.47 5.50 -9.75
CA SER A 69 14.87 6.83 -9.24
C SER A 69 14.49 8.00 -10.17
N GLN A 70 13.40 7.87 -10.95
CA GLN A 70 12.97 8.93 -11.88
C GLN A 70 12.64 10.24 -11.18
N LEU A 71 12.23 10.20 -9.92
CA LEU A 71 11.87 11.39 -9.13
C LEU A 71 12.95 11.81 -8.12
N GLY A 72 14.07 11.08 -8.04
CA GLY A 72 15.17 11.39 -7.13
C GLY A 72 15.85 10.15 -6.54
N SER A 73 16.88 10.36 -5.76
CA SER A 73 17.54 9.33 -4.97
C SER A 73 16.63 8.75 -3.89
N GLY A 74 17.00 7.60 -3.31
CA GLY A 74 16.19 7.00 -2.24
C GLY A 74 15.98 7.93 -1.05
N GLU A 75 16.99 8.69 -0.67
CA GLU A 75 16.94 9.66 0.43
C GLU A 75 15.97 10.81 0.10
N GLU A 76 16.10 11.39 -1.09
CA GLU A 76 15.19 12.47 -1.56
C GLU A 76 13.75 11.98 -1.62
N LEU A 77 13.52 10.75 -2.08
CA LEU A 77 12.17 10.17 -2.16
C LEU A 77 11.53 9.97 -0.78
N VAL A 78 12.31 9.57 0.22
CA VAL A 78 11.81 9.45 1.61
C VAL A 78 11.45 10.82 2.17
N GLU A 79 12.31 11.84 1.96
CA GLU A 79 11.99 13.20 2.36
C GLU A 79 10.77 13.76 1.63
N ASP A 80 10.58 13.43 0.36
CA ASP A 80 9.41 13.83 -0.42
C ASP A 80 8.12 13.16 0.10
N ALA A 81 8.20 11.89 0.54
CA ALA A 81 7.08 11.23 1.19
C ALA A 81 6.73 11.91 2.53
N MET A 82 7.73 12.23 3.36
CA MET A 82 7.53 12.96 4.63
C MET A 82 6.90 14.35 4.42
N ARG A 83 7.18 14.99 3.28
CA ARG A 83 6.61 16.31 2.91
C ARG A 83 5.27 16.21 2.17
N GLY A 84 4.83 14.99 1.80
CA GLY A 84 3.62 14.76 1.02
C GLY A 84 3.75 15.10 -0.47
N ASN A 85 4.96 15.20 -1.02
CA ASN A 85 5.21 15.41 -2.45
C ASN A 85 4.98 14.13 -3.27
N VAL A 86 5.16 12.97 -2.63
CA VAL A 86 4.78 11.64 -3.13
C VAL A 86 3.94 10.94 -2.07
N ASP A 87 2.98 10.12 -2.49
CA ASP A 87 2.05 9.45 -1.58
C ASP A 87 2.63 8.13 -1.06
N MET A 88 3.47 7.48 -1.85
CA MET A 88 4.09 6.19 -1.52
C MET A 88 5.54 6.17 -2.00
N VAL A 89 6.40 5.52 -1.24
CA VAL A 89 7.81 5.35 -1.62
C VAL A 89 8.28 3.91 -1.44
N GLN A 90 9.03 3.42 -2.41
CA GLN A 90 9.85 2.21 -2.30
C GLN A 90 11.31 2.64 -2.35
N ALA A 91 11.99 2.59 -1.22
CA ALA A 91 13.40 2.96 -1.10
C ALA A 91 14.05 2.25 0.08
N PHE A 92 15.37 2.18 0.06
CA PHE A 92 16.13 1.94 1.29
C PHE A 92 16.05 3.17 2.17
N ILE A 93 15.83 2.95 3.46
CA ILE A 93 15.80 4.01 4.45
C ILE A 93 17.06 3.91 5.28
N TYR A 94 17.79 5.01 5.38
CA TYR A 94 19.10 5.06 5.99
C TYR A 94 19.09 5.77 7.35
N ALA A 95 20.15 5.55 8.11
CA ALA A 95 20.37 6.17 9.41
C ALA A 95 20.41 7.71 9.40
N GLN A 96 20.62 8.33 8.24
CA GLN A 96 20.53 9.78 8.07
C GLN A 96 19.09 10.29 8.31
N THR A 97 18.09 9.47 7.99
CA THR A 97 16.66 9.81 8.24
C THR A 97 16.32 9.65 9.73
N ASP A 98 16.73 8.54 10.33
CA ASP A 98 16.61 8.27 11.77
C ASP A 98 17.74 7.33 12.22
N PRO A 99 18.54 7.68 13.24
CA PRO A 99 19.65 6.85 13.70
C PRO A 99 19.28 5.43 14.13
N ARG A 100 18.04 5.20 14.53
CA ARG A 100 17.54 3.85 14.91
C ARG A 100 17.57 2.88 13.73
N LEU A 101 17.50 3.38 12.49
CA LEU A 101 17.56 2.58 11.27
C LEU A 101 18.94 1.95 11.03
N GLU A 102 20.00 2.38 11.75
CA GLU A 102 21.32 1.71 11.70
C GLU A 102 21.23 0.22 12.06
N MET A 103 20.26 -0.18 12.86
CA MET A 103 20.02 -1.59 13.18
C MET A 103 19.83 -2.48 11.95
N MET A 104 19.34 -1.95 10.83
CA MET A 104 19.13 -2.72 9.60
C MET A 104 20.46 -3.07 8.91
N ASN A 105 21.53 -2.34 9.22
CA ASN A 105 22.85 -2.52 8.66
C ASN A 105 23.78 -3.37 9.55
N LEU A 106 23.27 -3.92 10.67
CA LEU A 106 24.06 -4.71 11.59
C LEU A 106 24.55 -6.00 10.91
N PRO A 107 25.89 -6.22 10.81
CA PRO A 107 26.42 -7.46 10.26
C PRO A 107 25.97 -8.67 11.07
N GLY A 108 25.54 -9.74 10.39
CA GLY A 108 25.16 -10.99 11.05
C GLY A 108 23.78 -10.96 11.73
N LEU A 109 22.98 -9.94 11.53
CA LEU A 109 21.60 -9.89 12.05
C LEU A 109 20.76 -11.03 11.48
N VAL A 110 20.95 -11.34 10.20
CA VAL A 110 20.43 -12.52 9.52
C VAL A 110 21.54 -13.16 8.70
N THR A 111 21.62 -14.49 8.72
CA THR A 111 22.69 -15.26 8.06
C THR A 111 22.15 -16.31 7.11
N THR A 112 20.86 -16.59 7.18
CA THR A 112 20.15 -17.56 6.34
C THR A 112 18.90 -16.95 5.71
N PHE A 113 18.44 -17.54 4.62
CA PHE A 113 17.18 -17.12 3.99
C PHE A 113 15.95 -17.35 4.88
N ASP A 114 15.98 -18.37 5.75
CA ASP A 114 14.86 -18.61 6.67
C ASP A 114 14.82 -17.53 7.77
N GLU A 115 15.98 -17.13 8.29
CA GLU A 115 16.08 -15.99 9.20
C GLU A 115 15.62 -14.69 8.51
N LEU A 116 16.05 -14.44 7.27
CA LEU A 116 15.64 -13.27 6.49
C LEU A 116 14.12 -13.22 6.35
N LYS A 117 13.48 -14.33 6.01
CA LYS A 117 12.01 -14.42 5.94
C LYS A 117 11.35 -14.18 7.29
N SER A 118 11.87 -14.78 8.35
CA SER A 118 11.28 -14.66 9.69
C SER A 118 11.40 -13.25 10.27
N VAL A 119 12.48 -12.54 9.95
CA VAL A 119 12.78 -11.20 10.46
C VAL A 119 12.11 -10.12 9.61
N TYR A 120 12.25 -10.19 8.28
CA TYR A 120 11.84 -9.11 7.39
C TYR A 120 10.50 -9.37 6.66
N ALA A 121 10.22 -10.61 6.24
CA ALA A 121 8.99 -10.90 5.52
C ALA A 121 7.80 -11.24 6.44
N ASN A 122 8.02 -11.44 7.73
CA ASN A 122 6.97 -11.67 8.71
C ASN A 122 6.48 -10.32 9.29
N PRO A 123 5.26 -9.86 8.98
CA PRO A 123 4.74 -8.58 9.49
C PRO A 123 4.65 -8.53 11.02
N GLU A 124 4.55 -9.68 11.69
CA GLU A 124 4.50 -9.78 13.16
C GLU A 124 5.88 -9.82 13.82
N SER A 125 6.97 -9.77 13.05
CA SER A 125 8.31 -9.77 13.60
C SER A 125 8.59 -8.52 14.44
N LYS A 126 9.51 -8.65 15.41
CA LYS A 126 9.95 -7.49 16.20
C LYS A 126 10.58 -6.41 15.31
N MET A 127 11.31 -6.82 14.26
CA MET A 127 11.94 -5.89 13.32
C MET A 127 10.88 -5.02 12.64
N ASN A 128 9.86 -5.64 12.05
CA ASN A 128 8.81 -4.90 11.36
C ASN A 128 7.99 -4.01 12.29
N LYS A 129 7.78 -4.43 13.54
CA LYS A 129 7.13 -3.58 14.57
C LYS A 129 7.97 -2.36 14.92
N ILE A 130 9.28 -2.52 15.11
CA ILE A 130 10.20 -1.39 15.36
C ILE A 130 10.25 -0.45 14.15
N LEU A 131 10.32 -0.99 12.93
CA LEU A 131 10.27 -0.19 11.72
C LEU A 131 8.97 0.60 11.59
N ALA A 132 7.84 -0.02 11.92
CA ALA A 132 6.55 0.66 11.91
C ALA A 132 6.49 1.81 12.93
N GLU A 133 7.03 1.62 14.13
CA GLU A 133 7.14 2.68 15.14
C GLU A 133 8.03 3.84 14.68
N ILE A 134 9.19 3.54 14.07
CA ILE A 134 10.08 4.57 13.53
C ILE A 134 9.40 5.35 12.41
N MET A 135 8.71 4.65 11.49
CA MET A 135 7.99 5.32 10.40
C MET A 135 6.85 6.19 10.91
N ASP A 136 6.11 5.75 11.92
CA ASP A 136 5.05 6.54 12.55
C ASP A 136 5.60 7.83 13.18
N ASP A 137 6.73 7.75 13.88
CA ASP A 137 7.45 8.91 14.43
C ASP A 137 7.87 9.92 13.33
N LEU A 138 8.12 9.44 12.11
CA LEU A 138 8.47 10.25 10.94
C LEU A 138 7.23 10.75 10.15
N GLY A 139 6.01 10.43 10.62
CA GLY A 139 4.76 10.77 9.95
C GLY A 139 4.47 9.91 8.72
N LEU A 140 5.07 8.73 8.63
CA LEU A 140 4.91 7.78 7.54
C LEU A 140 4.19 6.52 8.03
N VAL A 141 3.49 5.83 7.13
CA VAL A 141 2.91 4.51 7.39
C VAL A 141 3.82 3.44 6.77
N TYR A 142 4.31 2.54 7.62
CA TYR A 142 5.09 1.39 7.16
C TYR A 142 4.18 0.33 6.57
N LEU A 143 4.33 0.05 5.27
CA LEU A 143 3.50 -0.93 4.56
C LEU A 143 4.12 -2.33 4.52
N GLY A 144 5.44 -2.42 4.57
CA GLY A 144 6.12 -3.70 4.53
C GLY A 144 7.57 -3.60 4.05
N ASN A 145 8.22 -4.75 3.98
CA ASN A 145 9.61 -4.89 3.60
C ASN A 145 9.77 -6.02 2.57
N THR A 146 10.71 -5.83 1.65
CA THR A 146 11.14 -6.87 0.70
C THR A 146 12.56 -7.29 1.03
N GLY A 147 12.76 -8.57 1.34
CA GLY A 147 14.12 -9.11 1.53
C GLY A 147 14.83 -9.26 0.19
N GLU A 148 15.92 -8.54 -0.02
CA GLU A 148 16.66 -8.57 -1.29
C GLU A 148 17.72 -9.65 -1.38
N GLY A 149 18.20 -10.15 -0.25
CA GLY A 149 19.21 -11.20 -0.19
C GLY A 149 20.14 -11.05 1.01
N LEU A 150 21.21 -11.85 0.98
CA LEU A 150 22.27 -11.82 1.97
C LEU A 150 23.49 -11.11 1.37
N VAL A 151 24.11 -10.24 2.16
CA VAL A 151 25.34 -9.53 1.78
C VAL A 151 26.54 -10.23 2.38
N GLY A 152 27.55 -10.48 1.56
CA GLY A 152 28.84 -11.06 1.97
C GLY A 152 30.00 -10.10 1.77
N ILE A 153 31.05 -10.27 2.57
CA ILE A 153 32.32 -9.57 2.39
C ILE A 153 33.24 -10.50 1.59
N VAL A 154 33.82 -9.97 0.51
CA VAL A 154 34.82 -10.65 -0.29
C VAL A 154 36.13 -9.90 -0.11
N ALA A 155 37.22 -10.63 0.21
CA ALA A 155 38.57 -10.10 0.33
C ALA A 155 39.56 -10.90 -0.52
N ASN A 156 40.59 -10.26 -1.04
CA ASN A 156 41.74 -10.92 -1.70
C ASN A 156 42.74 -11.41 -0.66
#